data_b0e933aa0571db42721c05fc0d920b60
#
_entry.id   b0e933aa0571db42721c05fc0d920b60
#
_cell.length_a   1.000
_cell.length_b   1.000
_cell.length_c   1.000
_cell.angle_alpha   90.00
_cell.angle_beta   90.00
_cell.angle_gamma   90.00
#
_symmetry.space_group_name_H-M   'P 1'
#
loop_
_entity.id
_entity.type
_entity.pdbx_description
1 polymer ?
#
loop_
_entity_poly.entity_id
_entity_poly.type
_entity_poly.pdbx_seq_one_letter_code
_entity_poly.pdbx_strand_id
1 'polypeptide(L)'
;NLFRGQGERDHALEVVEGHWPMDVEGSVFVVGPDKRAPEGHWFAEAGLLEKIRLVPDRRGRISVQHRIIDTPVQRLKRRLGFLFRRIVFMELSPFGVTNLANTNVQSIEGRMFVGYDAGRPIEVDPETLRFLTPVGSNAEWLQAAPGVFEPLCAVAAHPASDFEERALYFVNYTQISPPGVPKETWLARWPLDGPVRRWRVE
;
A
#
# COMPACT_ATOMS: atom_id res chain seq x y z
N ASN A 1 5.94 -10.57 17.83
CA ASN A 1 6.22 -9.20 17.35
C ASN A 1 6.49 -9.21 15.84
N LEU A 2 5.42 -9.36 15.04
CA LEU A 2 5.45 -9.45 13.57
C LEU A 2 6.08 -8.20 12.91
N PHE A 3 5.96 -7.04 13.52
CA PHE A 3 6.36 -5.75 12.95
C PHE A 3 7.63 -5.13 13.55
N ARG A 4 8.51 -5.88 14.17
CA ARG A 4 9.84 -5.32 14.51
C ARG A 4 10.67 -5.24 13.25
N GLY A 5 10.89 -4.02 12.74
CA GLY A 5 11.64 -3.63 11.57
C GLY A 5 12.88 -4.46 11.29
N GLN A 6 12.72 -5.51 10.51
CA GLN A 6 13.79 -6.44 10.19
C GLN A 6 14.19 -6.39 8.72
N GLY A 7 13.56 -5.47 7.96
CA GLY A 7 13.81 -5.35 6.54
C GLY A 7 13.32 -6.53 5.72
N GLU A 8 13.84 -6.64 4.51
CA GLU A 8 13.53 -7.77 3.61
C GLU A 8 14.20 -9.04 4.11
N ARG A 9 13.43 -10.11 4.26
CA ARG A 9 13.93 -11.44 4.63
C ARG A 9 12.93 -12.53 4.30
N ASP A 10 13.44 -13.73 4.18
CA ASP A 10 12.65 -14.95 4.13
C ASP A 10 13.01 -15.81 5.35
N HIS A 11 12.01 -16.38 5.98
CA HIS A 11 12.22 -17.28 7.12
C HIS A 11 11.09 -18.31 7.20
N ALA A 12 11.24 -19.27 8.09
CA ALA A 12 10.22 -20.26 8.37
C ALA A 12 9.76 -20.16 9.83
N LEU A 13 8.47 -20.38 10.05
CA LEU A 13 7.87 -20.53 11.36
C LEU A 13 7.67 -22.00 11.65
N GLU A 14 7.85 -22.39 12.91
CA GLU A 14 7.54 -23.71 13.42
C GLU A 14 6.31 -23.66 14.30
N VAL A 15 5.48 -24.69 14.23
CA VAL A 15 4.34 -24.85 15.13
C VAL A 15 4.88 -25.24 16.50
N VAL A 16 4.71 -24.37 17.50
CA VAL A 16 5.21 -24.58 18.85
C VAL A 16 4.25 -25.39 19.73
N GLU A 17 2.96 -25.42 19.37
CA GLU A 17 1.91 -26.13 20.08
C GLU A 17 0.77 -26.52 19.12
N GLY A 18 0.23 -27.73 19.27
CA GLY A 18 -0.79 -28.27 18.39
C GLY A 18 -0.25 -28.79 17.06
N HIS A 19 -1.08 -28.74 16.03
CA HIS A 19 -0.72 -29.14 14.66
C HIS A 19 -1.34 -28.19 13.66
N TRP A 20 -0.68 -28.04 12.51
CA TRP A 20 -1.20 -27.23 11.41
C TRP A 20 -2.39 -27.93 10.74
N PRO A 21 -3.51 -27.22 10.48
CA PRO A 21 -4.62 -27.78 9.73
C PRO A 21 -4.17 -28.17 8.31
N MET A 22 -4.45 -29.41 7.91
CA MET A 22 -3.99 -29.94 6.60
C MET A 22 -4.91 -29.55 5.44
N ASP A 23 -6.06 -29.01 5.73
CA ASP A 23 -7.08 -28.56 4.78
C ASP A 23 -7.03 -27.05 4.48
N VAL A 24 -6.05 -26.34 5.05
CA VAL A 24 -5.83 -24.91 4.80
C VAL A 24 -4.77 -24.71 3.73
N GLU A 25 -5.15 -24.04 2.65
CA GLU A 25 -4.29 -23.71 1.53
C GLU A 25 -4.25 -22.21 1.26
N GLY A 26 -3.26 -21.77 0.47
CA GLY A 26 -3.12 -20.36 0.05
C GLY A 26 -2.09 -19.58 0.84
N SER A 27 -2.30 -18.27 0.90
CA SER A 27 -1.41 -17.35 1.61
C SER A 27 -2.20 -16.25 2.30
N VAL A 28 -1.69 -15.82 3.46
CA VAL A 28 -2.14 -14.61 4.15
C VAL A 28 -1.15 -13.50 3.85
N PHE A 29 -1.69 -12.32 3.54
CA PHE A 29 -0.91 -11.12 3.31
C PHE A 29 -1.17 -10.10 4.42
N VAL A 30 -0.11 -9.52 4.94
CA VAL A 30 -0.18 -8.48 5.97
C VAL A 30 0.71 -7.33 5.53
N VAL A 31 0.22 -6.10 5.63
CA VAL A 31 1.02 -4.91 5.39
C VAL A 31 1.08 -4.05 6.65
N GLY A 32 2.20 -3.44 6.88
CA GLY A 32 2.41 -2.50 7.96
C GLY A 32 3.67 -1.67 7.73
N PRO A 33 3.93 -0.67 8.56
CA PRO A 33 5.14 0.14 8.46
C PRO A 33 6.40 -0.65 8.83
N ASP A 34 7.46 -0.51 8.04
CA ASP A 34 8.79 -1.07 8.35
C ASP A 34 9.49 -0.22 9.41
N LYS A 35 9.26 -0.54 10.66
CA LYS A 35 9.80 0.21 11.80
C LYS A 35 11.29 -0.13 12.06
N ARG A 36 12.17 0.22 11.14
CA ARG A 36 13.62 0.10 11.34
C ARG A 36 14.23 1.28 12.09
N ALA A 37 13.69 2.47 11.90
CA ALA A 37 14.16 3.66 12.60
C ALA A 37 13.58 3.71 14.02
N PRO A 38 14.42 3.88 15.04
CA PRO A 38 13.94 4.05 16.44
C PRO A 38 13.26 5.40 16.64
N GLU A 39 13.52 6.37 15.77
CA GLU A 39 13.03 7.74 15.85
C GLU A 39 12.02 8.02 14.75
N GLY A 40 10.91 8.62 15.11
CA GLY A 40 9.87 9.06 14.18
C GLY A 40 8.51 8.39 14.40
N HIS A 41 7.52 8.92 13.70
CA HIS A 41 6.16 8.37 13.75
C HIS A 41 6.10 7.07 12.97
N TRP A 42 5.62 6.00 13.58
CA TRP A 42 5.62 4.66 12.98
C TRP A 42 4.82 4.57 11.67
N PHE A 43 3.77 5.39 11.48
CA PHE A 43 3.03 5.49 10.21
C PHE A 43 3.85 6.11 9.07
N ALA A 44 4.96 6.78 9.36
CA ALA A 44 5.77 7.46 8.35
C ALA A 44 6.90 6.57 7.80
N GLU A 45 6.81 5.27 8.01
CA GLU A 45 7.77 4.31 7.47
C GLU A 45 7.22 3.60 6.22
N ALA A 46 8.13 3.15 5.35
CA ALA A 46 7.77 2.40 4.15
C ALA A 46 6.95 1.15 4.47
N GLY A 47 6.05 0.77 3.60
CA GLY A 47 5.27 -0.45 3.75
C GLY A 47 6.16 -1.69 3.69
N LEU A 48 6.05 -2.51 4.72
CA LEU A 48 6.57 -3.87 4.76
C LEU A 48 5.40 -4.81 4.49
N LEU A 49 5.47 -5.51 3.37
CA LEU A 49 4.49 -6.51 2.98
C LEU A 49 5.01 -7.89 3.38
N GLU A 50 4.16 -8.62 4.07
CA GLU A 50 4.44 -9.96 4.55
C GLU A 50 3.50 -10.96 3.86
N LYS A 51 4.06 -12.05 3.34
CA LYS A 51 3.34 -13.21 2.79
C LYS A 51 3.61 -14.41 3.67
N ILE A 52 2.58 -14.95 4.29
CA ILE A 52 2.62 -16.17 5.08
C ILE A 52 1.97 -17.27 4.24
N ARG A 53 2.75 -18.21 3.77
CA ARG A 53 2.25 -19.33 2.98
C ARG A 53 1.68 -20.41 3.91
N LEU A 54 0.37 -20.66 3.78
CA LEU A 54 -0.34 -21.56 4.70
C LEU A 54 -0.08 -23.04 4.47
N VAL A 55 0.50 -23.41 3.32
CA VAL A 55 0.90 -24.79 3.04
C VAL A 55 2.27 -25.05 3.66
N PRO A 56 2.38 -25.94 4.66
CA PRO A 56 3.65 -26.25 5.29
C PRO A 56 4.62 -26.98 4.33
N ASP A 57 5.91 -26.82 4.57
CA ASP A 57 6.94 -27.59 3.90
C ASP A 57 6.96 -29.07 4.38
N ARG A 58 7.82 -29.88 3.78
CA ARG A 58 7.97 -31.30 4.17
C ARG A 58 8.38 -31.53 5.62
N ARG A 59 8.81 -30.48 6.33
CA ARG A 59 9.19 -30.50 7.75
C ARG A 59 8.11 -29.89 8.64
N GLY A 60 6.92 -29.58 8.08
CA GLY A 60 5.81 -28.95 8.81
C GLY A 60 6.01 -27.46 9.10
N ARG A 61 6.94 -26.79 8.43
CA ARG A 61 7.24 -25.37 8.67
C ARG A 61 6.50 -24.49 7.68
N ILE A 62 6.04 -23.33 8.14
CA ILE A 62 5.33 -22.30 7.36
C ILE A 62 6.33 -21.27 6.86
N SER A 63 6.38 -21.04 5.55
CA SER A 63 7.27 -20.02 4.97
C SER A 63 6.67 -18.62 5.09
N VAL A 64 7.54 -17.67 5.44
CA VAL A 64 7.19 -16.24 5.53
C VAL A 64 8.19 -15.44 4.71
N GLN A 65 7.66 -14.55 3.87
CA GLN A 65 8.45 -13.61 3.08
C GLN A 65 8.14 -12.19 3.51
N HIS A 66 9.16 -11.37 3.68
CA HIS A 66 9.04 -9.94 3.98
C HIS A 66 9.69 -9.13 2.87
N ARG A 67 8.94 -8.17 2.29
CA ARG A 67 9.47 -7.25 1.27
C ARG A 67 9.03 -5.84 1.56
N ILE A 68 9.95 -4.90 1.39
CA ILE A 68 9.62 -3.48 1.40
C ILE A 68 9.03 -3.12 0.04
N ILE A 69 7.92 -2.41 0.06
CA ILE A 69 7.27 -1.94 -1.16
C ILE A 69 8.09 -0.78 -1.72
N ASP A 70 8.82 -1.04 -2.78
CA ASP A 70 9.81 -0.15 -3.36
C ASP A 70 9.24 0.69 -4.52
N THR A 71 8.47 1.73 -4.20
CA THR A 71 7.94 2.66 -5.20
C THR A 71 9.06 3.47 -5.88
N PRO A 72 8.83 4.05 -7.09
CA PRO A 72 9.82 4.89 -7.75
C PRO A 72 10.32 6.06 -6.90
N VAL A 73 9.42 6.70 -6.14
CA VAL A 73 9.78 7.81 -5.23
C VAL A 73 10.62 7.31 -4.06
N GLN A 74 10.33 6.13 -3.52
CA GLN A 74 11.16 5.50 -2.49
C GLN A 74 12.58 5.18 -2.99
N ARG A 75 12.71 4.76 -4.25
CA ARG A 75 14.04 4.55 -4.87
C ARG A 75 14.84 5.84 -5.00
N LEU A 76 14.18 6.94 -5.38
CA LEU A 76 14.80 8.27 -5.41
C LEU A 76 15.22 8.73 -4.01
N LYS A 77 14.41 8.52 -3.01
CA LYS A 77 14.72 8.86 -1.62
C LYS A 77 16.05 8.24 -1.16
N ARG A 78 16.33 7.00 -1.50
CA ARG A 78 17.62 6.37 -1.12
C ARG A 78 18.84 7.08 -1.69
N ARG A 79 18.69 7.79 -2.80
CA ARG A 79 19.79 8.53 -3.46
C ARG A 79 19.79 10.02 -3.13
N LEU A 80 18.62 10.60 -2.98
CA LEU A 80 18.39 12.05 -2.86
C LEU A 80 17.65 12.41 -1.57
N GLY A 81 17.91 11.69 -0.49
CA GLY A 81 17.19 11.85 0.78
C GLY A 81 17.14 13.26 1.34
N PHE A 82 18.15 14.08 1.03
CA PHE A 82 18.19 15.48 1.43
C PHE A 82 17.08 16.37 0.83
N LEU A 83 16.42 15.91 -0.24
CA LEU A 83 15.28 16.58 -0.87
C LEU A 83 13.94 16.17 -0.24
N PHE A 84 13.94 15.15 0.62
CA PHE A 84 12.74 14.64 1.21
C PHE A 84 12.49 15.25 2.59
N ARG A 85 11.29 15.78 2.78
CA ARG A 85 10.88 16.41 4.03
C ARG A 85 9.70 15.68 4.63
N ARG A 86 9.89 15.21 5.84
CA ARG A 86 8.82 14.60 6.62
C ARG A 86 7.95 15.69 7.25
N ILE A 87 6.63 15.57 7.05
CA ILE A 87 5.61 16.46 7.64
C ILE A 87 4.62 15.56 8.36
N VAL A 88 4.73 15.49 9.69
CA VAL A 88 3.94 14.61 10.55
C VAL A 88 4.08 13.14 10.10
N PHE A 89 3.07 12.59 9.41
CA PHE A 89 3.04 11.22 8.89
C PHE A 89 3.21 11.13 7.36
N MET A 90 3.34 12.26 6.68
CA MET A 90 3.62 12.32 5.23
C MET A 90 5.08 12.65 4.98
N GLU A 91 5.53 12.29 3.80
CA GLU A 91 6.85 12.67 3.31
C GLU A 91 6.72 13.27 1.92
N LEU A 92 7.23 14.47 1.75
CA LEU A 92 7.15 15.25 0.51
C LEU A 92 8.52 15.48 -0.08
N SER A 93 8.57 15.62 -1.40
CA SER A 93 9.76 15.99 -2.17
C SER A 93 9.35 16.79 -3.40
N PRO A 94 10.29 17.40 -4.14
CA PRO A 94 10.02 17.99 -5.46
C PRO A 94 9.46 17.00 -6.49
N PHE A 95 9.60 15.71 -6.24
CA PHE A 95 9.09 14.64 -7.11
C PHE A 95 7.66 14.20 -6.77
N GLY A 96 7.10 14.72 -5.69
CA GLY A 96 5.78 14.40 -5.18
C GLY A 96 5.78 13.85 -3.76
N VAL A 97 4.64 13.31 -3.34
CA VAL A 97 4.50 12.62 -2.07
C VAL A 97 5.19 11.24 -2.14
N THR A 98 5.81 10.83 -1.04
CA THR A 98 6.27 9.44 -0.93
C THR A 98 5.07 8.57 -0.58
N ASN A 99 4.63 7.75 -1.54
CA ASN A 99 3.64 6.72 -1.23
C ASN A 99 4.29 5.66 -0.33
N LEU A 100 3.85 5.60 0.91
CA LEU A 100 4.43 4.70 1.90
C LEU A 100 3.84 3.29 1.80
N ALA A 101 2.66 3.14 1.19
CA ALA A 101 2.02 1.85 0.92
C ALA A 101 2.00 0.91 2.15
N ASN A 102 1.59 1.41 3.30
CA ASN A 102 1.76 0.72 4.57
C ASN A 102 0.46 0.47 5.35
N THR A 103 -0.70 0.78 4.75
CA THR A 103 -1.95 0.85 5.52
C THR A 103 -2.86 -0.33 5.28
N ASN A 104 -3.08 -0.75 4.05
CA ASN A 104 -4.01 -1.82 3.70
C ASN A 104 -3.51 -2.66 2.53
N VAL A 105 -3.83 -3.94 2.53
CA VAL A 105 -3.61 -4.83 1.40
C VAL A 105 -4.91 -5.53 1.04
N GLN A 106 -5.23 -5.59 -0.25
CA GLN A 106 -6.39 -6.28 -0.80
C GLN A 106 -6.01 -7.12 -2.00
N SER A 107 -6.69 -8.25 -2.15
CA SER A 107 -6.56 -9.11 -3.32
C SER A 107 -7.92 -9.27 -3.99
N ILE A 108 -7.92 -9.14 -5.31
CA ILE A 108 -9.09 -9.38 -6.16
C ILE A 108 -8.60 -10.03 -7.47
N GLU A 109 -9.17 -11.17 -7.83
CA GLU A 109 -8.82 -11.93 -9.04
C GLU A 109 -7.32 -12.23 -9.19
N GLY A 110 -6.65 -12.57 -8.09
CA GLY A 110 -5.21 -12.87 -8.10
C GLY A 110 -4.29 -11.66 -8.25
N ARG A 111 -4.84 -10.46 -8.40
CA ARG A 111 -4.10 -9.19 -8.34
C ARG A 111 -4.11 -8.66 -6.91
N MET A 112 -3.05 -7.99 -6.52
CA MET A 112 -2.90 -7.49 -5.17
C MET A 112 -2.59 -5.99 -5.16
N PHE A 113 -3.31 -5.26 -4.29
CA PHE A 113 -3.25 -3.80 -4.20
C PHE A 113 -2.94 -3.39 -2.77
N VAL A 114 -2.08 -2.38 -2.65
CA VAL A 114 -1.72 -1.80 -1.35
C VAL A 114 -2.13 -0.34 -1.32
N GLY A 115 -2.84 0.04 -0.27
CA GLY A 115 -3.38 1.37 -0.05
C GLY A 115 -2.52 2.22 0.89
N TYR A 116 -2.63 3.54 0.68
CA TYR A 116 -2.07 4.59 1.53
C TYR A 116 -2.94 5.84 1.43
N ASP A 117 -3.13 6.58 2.55
CA ASP A 117 -4.05 7.72 2.59
C ASP A 117 -3.55 8.98 1.85
N ALA A 118 -2.28 9.05 1.50
CA ALA A 118 -1.67 10.22 0.87
C ALA A 118 -1.06 9.93 -0.52
N GLY A 119 -1.59 8.93 -1.23
CA GLY A 119 -1.14 8.57 -2.56
C GLY A 119 -2.12 7.65 -3.25
N ARG A 120 -1.88 7.33 -4.51
CA ARG A 120 -2.70 6.37 -5.25
C ARG A 120 -2.47 4.96 -4.73
N PRO A 121 -3.48 4.08 -4.75
CA PRO A 121 -3.23 2.67 -4.52
C PRO A 121 -2.18 2.14 -5.49
N ILE A 122 -1.41 1.19 -5.07
CA ILE A 122 -0.39 0.56 -5.92
C ILE A 122 -0.68 -0.94 -6.08
N GLU A 123 -0.36 -1.45 -7.24
CA GLU A 123 -0.38 -2.87 -7.51
C GLU A 123 0.99 -3.48 -7.21
N VAL A 124 0.98 -4.63 -6.57
CA VAL A 124 2.17 -5.43 -6.25
C VAL A 124 1.99 -6.85 -6.75
N ASP A 125 3.07 -7.47 -7.13
CA ASP A 125 3.07 -8.87 -7.52
C ASP A 125 2.86 -9.78 -6.30
N PRO A 126 1.84 -10.65 -6.25
CA PRO A 126 1.54 -11.46 -5.07
C PRO A 126 2.57 -12.58 -4.81
N GLU A 127 3.39 -12.94 -5.79
CA GLU A 127 4.42 -13.96 -5.61
C GLU A 127 5.73 -13.35 -5.11
N THR A 128 6.16 -12.25 -5.72
CA THR A 128 7.44 -11.62 -5.41
C THR A 128 7.32 -10.48 -4.40
N LEU A 129 6.11 -10.00 -4.13
CA LEU A 129 5.77 -8.84 -3.30
C LEU A 129 6.38 -7.53 -3.81
N ARG A 130 6.75 -7.47 -5.08
CA ARG A 130 7.39 -6.32 -5.71
C ARG A 130 6.36 -5.35 -6.28
N PHE A 131 6.69 -4.07 -6.20
CA PHE A 131 5.93 -3.01 -6.85
C PHE A 131 5.81 -3.26 -8.36
N LEU A 132 4.60 -3.16 -8.89
CA LEU A 132 4.30 -3.23 -10.32
C LEU A 132 3.99 -1.84 -10.88
N THR A 133 2.88 -1.24 -10.46
CA THR A 133 2.40 0.03 -10.99
C THR A 133 1.46 0.74 -10.00
N PRO A 134 1.33 2.06 -10.04
CA PRO A 134 0.21 2.74 -9.40
C PRO A 134 -1.08 2.49 -10.17
N VAL A 135 -2.21 2.49 -9.46
CA VAL A 135 -3.54 2.36 -10.07
C VAL A 135 -3.91 3.62 -10.83
N GLY A 136 -4.24 3.46 -12.10
CA GLY A 136 -4.66 4.56 -12.99
C GLY A 136 -3.56 5.58 -13.26
N SER A 137 -3.92 6.66 -13.94
CA SER A 137 -3.05 7.81 -14.20
C SER A 137 -3.25 8.92 -13.16
N ASN A 138 -2.30 9.84 -13.06
CA ASN A 138 -2.43 11.00 -12.16
C ASN A 138 -3.69 11.84 -12.45
N ALA A 139 -4.11 11.94 -13.72
CA ALA A 139 -5.27 12.73 -14.13
C ALA A 139 -6.61 12.14 -13.68
N GLU A 140 -6.66 10.85 -13.40
CA GLU A 140 -7.87 10.14 -12.98
C GLU A 140 -8.20 10.33 -11.49
N TRP A 141 -7.24 10.80 -10.70
CA TRP A 141 -7.41 11.01 -9.27
C TRP A 141 -7.54 12.50 -8.94
N LEU A 142 -8.33 12.81 -7.91
CA LEU A 142 -8.41 14.17 -7.37
C LEU A 142 -7.12 14.48 -6.61
N GLN A 143 -6.33 15.38 -7.14
CA GLN A 143 -5.02 15.74 -6.59
C GLN A 143 -5.13 16.96 -5.69
N ALA A 144 -4.68 16.87 -4.45
CA ALA A 144 -4.51 18.01 -3.55
C ALA A 144 -3.26 18.84 -3.92
N ALA A 145 -2.22 18.17 -4.45
CA ALA A 145 -1.05 18.82 -5.02
C ALA A 145 -0.43 17.94 -6.12
N PRO A 146 0.09 18.55 -7.20
CA PRO A 146 0.74 17.80 -8.27
C PRO A 146 2.07 17.19 -7.80
N GLY A 147 2.49 16.11 -8.46
CA GLY A 147 3.79 15.50 -8.31
C GLY A 147 4.27 14.91 -9.61
N VAL A 148 5.59 14.88 -9.83
CA VAL A 148 6.19 14.34 -11.06
C VAL A 148 5.94 12.84 -11.18
N PHE A 149 6.15 12.10 -10.09
CA PHE A 149 5.96 10.64 -10.05
C PHE A 149 4.72 10.25 -9.28
N GLU A 150 4.46 10.89 -8.14
CA GLU A 150 3.32 10.59 -7.29
C GLU A 150 2.68 11.89 -6.80
N PRO A 151 1.46 12.23 -7.27
CA PRO A 151 0.73 13.37 -6.78
C PRO A 151 0.26 13.14 -5.35
N LEU A 152 0.05 14.23 -4.61
CA LEU A 152 -0.66 14.17 -3.35
C LEU A 152 -2.15 13.97 -3.61
N CYS A 153 -2.61 12.75 -3.49
CA CYS A 153 -4.02 12.39 -3.55
C CYS A 153 -4.46 11.93 -2.16
N ALA A 154 -5.45 12.58 -1.57
CA ALA A 154 -6.08 12.06 -0.38
C ALA A 154 -7.13 11.01 -0.80
N VAL A 155 -6.81 9.76 -0.54
CA VAL A 155 -7.62 8.59 -0.89
C VAL A 155 -7.75 7.72 0.34
N ALA A 156 -8.95 7.23 0.62
CA ALA A 156 -9.10 6.24 1.69
C ALA A 156 -8.26 5.01 1.37
N ALA A 157 -7.35 4.66 2.27
CA ALA A 157 -6.45 3.52 2.10
C ALA A 157 -7.19 2.17 2.06
N HIS A 158 -8.44 2.13 2.57
CA HIS A 158 -9.27 0.94 2.67
C HIS A 158 -10.40 0.98 1.64
N PRO A 159 -10.18 0.55 0.39
CA PRO A 159 -11.24 0.46 -0.60
C PRO A 159 -12.22 -0.68 -0.27
N ALA A 160 -13.43 -0.55 -0.80
CA ALA A 160 -14.36 -1.67 -0.90
C ALA A 160 -14.10 -2.46 -2.18
N SER A 161 -14.16 -3.78 -2.10
CA SER A 161 -14.04 -4.67 -3.26
C SER A 161 -15.41 -5.16 -3.68
N ASP A 162 -15.70 -5.05 -4.97
CA ASP A 162 -16.83 -5.70 -5.61
C ASP A 162 -16.29 -6.76 -6.57
N PHE A 163 -16.50 -8.02 -6.21
CA PHE A 163 -16.01 -9.17 -6.97
C PHE A 163 -16.87 -9.45 -8.21
N GLU A 164 -18.15 -9.11 -8.19
CA GLU A 164 -19.06 -9.29 -9.32
C GLU A 164 -18.76 -8.27 -10.42
N GLU A 165 -18.61 -7.01 -10.04
CA GLU A 165 -18.25 -5.93 -10.96
C GLU A 165 -16.75 -5.88 -11.28
N ARG A 166 -15.92 -6.70 -10.63
CA ARG A 166 -14.45 -6.70 -10.76
C ARG A 166 -13.90 -5.29 -10.55
N ALA A 167 -14.26 -4.65 -9.44
CA ALA A 167 -13.94 -3.25 -9.21
C ALA A 167 -13.54 -2.98 -7.75
N LEU A 168 -12.71 -1.95 -7.59
CA LEU A 168 -12.39 -1.36 -6.29
C LEU A 168 -13.04 0.03 -6.20
N TYR A 169 -13.61 0.32 -5.04
CA TYR A 169 -14.26 1.59 -4.74
C TYR A 169 -13.50 2.32 -3.64
N PHE A 170 -13.14 3.56 -3.92
CA PHE A 170 -12.36 4.41 -3.02
C PHE A 170 -13.13 5.69 -2.72
N VAL A 171 -12.91 6.27 -1.55
CA VAL A 171 -13.24 7.66 -1.30
C VAL A 171 -12.00 8.49 -1.59
N ASN A 172 -12.12 9.43 -2.54
CA ASN A 172 -11.08 10.37 -2.91
C ASN A 172 -11.54 11.77 -2.50
N TYR A 173 -10.80 12.47 -1.67
CA TYR A 173 -11.25 13.70 -1.02
C TYR A 173 -10.15 14.77 -0.95
N THR A 174 -10.57 16.04 -0.84
CA THR A 174 -9.64 17.13 -0.55
C THR A 174 -9.63 17.41 0.95
N GLN A 175 -8.50 17.11 1.61
CA GLN A 175 -8.29 17.49 3.01
C GLN A 175 -7.80 18.93 3.13
N ILE A 176 -7.00 19.38 2.17
CA ILE A 176 -6.38 20.70 2.16
C ILE A 176 -7.02 21.48 1.03
N SER A 177 -7.88 22.43 1.38
CA SER A 177 -8.44 23.41 0.44
C SER A 177 -8.00 24.80 0.86
N PRO A 178 -7.65 25.68 -0.08
CA PRO A 178 -7.47 27.09 0.20
C PRO A 178 -8.72 27.68 0.88
N PRO A 179 -8.58 28.71 1.69
CA PRO A 179 -9.73 29.41 2.28
C PRO A 179 -10.76 29.81 1.21
N GLY A 180 -12.04 29.48 1.44
CA GLY A 180 -13.12 29.77 0.50
C GLY A 180 -13.32 28.72 -0.63
N VAL A 181 -12.46 27.74 -0.75
CA VAL A 181 -12.68 26.61 -1.68
C VAL A 181 -13.35 25.48 -0.92
N PRO A 182 -14.51 25.00 -1.39
CA PRO A 182 -15.19 23.87 -0.74
C PRO A 182 -14.31 22.62 -0.72
N LYS A 183 -14.37 21.90 0.38
CA LYS A 183 -13.81 20.53 0.45
C LYS A 183 -14.74 19.63 -0.36
N GLU A 184 -14.14 18.85 -1.23
CA GLU A 184 -14.88 17.92 -2.08
C GLU A 184 -14.58 16.49 -1.71
N THR A 185 -15.62 15.67 -1.74
CA THR A 185 -15.52 14.22 -1.58
C THR A 185 -16.04 13.56 -2.85
N TRP A 186 -15.31 12.59 -3.33
CA TRP A 186 -15.60 11.86 -4.54
C TRP A 186 -15.58 10.37 -4.28
N LEU A 187 -16.55 9.67 -4.83
CA LEU A 187 -16.46 8.22 -4.96
C LEU A 187 -15.66 7.92 -6.22
N ALA A 188 -14.60 7.17 -6.09
CA ALA A 188 -13.81 6.70 -7.21
C ALA A 188 -14.01 5.19 -7.38
N ARG A 189 -14.40 4.75 -8.57
CA ARG A 189 -14.49 3.35 -8.97
C ARG A 189 -13.38 3.04 -9.96
N TRP A 190 -12.64 2.01 -9.68
CA TRP A 190 -11.67 1.48 -10.62
C TRP A 190 -12.07 0.07 -11.01
N PRO A 191 -12.56 -0.14 -12.25
CA PRO A 191 -12.66 -1.46 -12.83
C PRO A 191 -11.25 -1.97 -13.12
N LEU A 192 -10.93 -3.22 -12.79
CA LEU A 192 -9.56 -3.73 -12.89
C LEU A 192 -8.92 -3.59 -14.28
N ASP A 193 -9.75 -3.53 -15.32
CA ASP A 193 -9.34 -3.48 -16.73
C ASP A 193 -9.70 -2.15 -17.41
N GLY A 194 -9.89 -1.07 -16.65
CA GLY A 194 -10.33 0.19 -17.23
C GLY A 194 -9.88 1.42 -16.44
N PRO A 195 -10.28 2.62 -16.90
CA PRO A 195 -9.91 3.86 -16.24
C PRO A 195 -10.66 4.06 -14.91
N VAL A 196 -10.04 4.79 -14.01
CA VAL A 196 -10.69 5.26 -12.78
C VAL A 196 -11.79 6.25 -13.15
N ARG A 197 -12.98 6.06 -12.61
CA ARG A 197 -14.11 6.99 -12.76
C ARG A 197 -14.45 7.59 -11.41
N ARG A 198 -14.87 8.84 -11.39
CA ARG A 198 -15.20 9.56 -10.16
C ARG A 198 -16.58 10.20 -10.25
N TRP A 199 -17.30 10.18 -9.13
CA TRP A 199 -18.57 10.90 -8.94
C TRP A 199 -18.45 11.74 -7.67
N ARG A 200 -18.87 12.99 -7.77
CA ARG A 200 -18.93 13.86 -6.60
C ARG A 200 -19.99 13.35 -5.64
N VAL A 201 -19.66 13.32 -4.37
CA VAL A 201 -20.61 13.04 -3.29
C VAL A 201 -21.12 14.40 -2.80
N GLU A 202 -22.43 14.59 -2.87
CA GLU A 202 -23.12 15.82 -2.40
C GLU A 202 -23.44 15.75 -0.91
#